data_1bdea6ef8a7d4d2b62664262c6344698
#
_entry.id   1bdea6ef8a7d4d2b62664262c6344698
#
_cell.length_a   1.000
_cell.length_b   1.000
_cell.length_c   1.000
_cell.angle_alpha   90.00
_cell.angle_beta   90.00
_cell.angle_gamma   90.00
#
_symmetry.space_group_name_H-M   'P 1'
#
loop_
_entity.id
_entity.type
_entity.pdbx_description
1 polymer ?
#
loop_
_entity_poly.entity_id
_entity_poly.type
_entity_poly.pdbx_seq_one_letter_code
_entity_poly.pdbx_strand_id
1 'polypeptide(L)'
;MTVAVVMEYEGATLDQYDEVIEVLGFEPGGVGAPGGLFHWVAATPTGVRITDVWESQEAFEHFARDHIMPAAQKVGVVGAPMITVTDVHSYLTAG
;
A
#
# COMPACT_ATOMS: atom_id res chain seq x y z
N MET A 1 13.67 -11.90 0.82
CA MET A 1 12.91 -12.43 -0.32
C MET A 1 11.86 -11.42 -0.74
N THR A 2 11.80 -11.11 -2.02
CA THR A 2 10.82 -10.20 -2.58
C THR A 2 9.41 -10.75 -2.41
N VAL A 3 8.49 -9.91 -1.98
CA VAL A 3 7.10 -10.31 -1.74
C VAL A 3 6.13 -9.38 -2.45
N ALA A 4 4.98 -9.93 -2.84
CA ALA A 4 3.84 -9.15 -3.27
C ALA A 4 2.89 -9.00 -2.09
N VAL A 5 2.37 -7.81 -1.90
CA VAL A 5 1.44 -7.50 -0.82
C VAL A 5 0.17 -6.92 -1.45
N VAL A 6 -0.95 -7.56 -1.21
CA VAL A 6 -2.26 -7.05 -1.60
C VAL A 6 -3.01 -6.64 -0.35
N MET A 7 -3.42 -5.37 -0.30
CA MET A 7 -4.23 -4.84 0.79
C MET A 7 -5.60 -4.45 0.26
N GLU A 8 -6.65 -4.98 0.88
CA GLU A 8 -8.02 -4.62 0.51
C GLU A 8 -8.69 -3.92 1.69
N TYR A 9 -9.11 -2.69 1.45
CA TYR A 9 -9.80 -1.84 2.43
C TYR A 9 -11.27 -1.76 2.04
N GLU A 10 -12.11 -2.53 2.69
CA GLU A 10 -13.55 -2.49 2.45
C GLU A 10 -14.13 -1.19 2.98
N GLY A 11 -14.94 -0.53 2.16
CA GLY A 11 -15.58 0.74 2.52
C GLY A 11 -14.69 1.96 2.36
N ALA A 12 -13.40 1.81 2.05
CA ALA A 12 -12.53 2.94 1.82
C ALA A 12 -12.73 3.52 0.41
N THR A 13 -12.33 4.78 0.25
CA THR A 13 -12.46 5.51 -1.01
C THR A 13 -11.11 5.96 -1.55
N LEU A 14 -11.04 6.25 -2.84
CA LEU A 14 -9.83 6.81 -3.45
C LEU A 14 -9.48 8.18 -2.85
N ASP A 15 -10.47 8.97 -2.46
CA ASP A 15 -10.22 10.25 -1.79
C ASP A 15 -9.50 10.05 -0.47
N GLN A 16 -9.91 9.05 0.32
CA GLN A 16 -9.21 8.70 1.56
C GLN A 16 -7.79 8.21 1.27
N TYR A 17 -7.61 7.40 0.23
CA TYR A 17 -6.28 6.96 -0.18
C TYR A 17 -5.39 8.16 -0.52
N ASP A 18 -5.89 9.10 -1.31
CA ASP A 18 -5.14 10.30 -1.69
C ASP A 18 -4.74 11.13 -0.46
N GLU A 19 -5.62 11.22 0.53
CA GLU A 19 -5.31 11.92 1.79
C GLU A 19 -4.20 11.19 2.57
N VAL A 20 -4.22 9.87 2.60
CA VAL A 20 -3.16 9.07 3.25
C VAL A 20 -1.83 9.32 2.57
N ILE A 21 -1.79 9.29 1.24
CA ILE A 21 -0.58 9.55 0.46
C ILE A 21 -0.04 10.94 0.75
N GLU A 22 -0.91 11.94 0.86
CA GLU A 22 -0.51 13.30 1.22
C GLU A 22 0.08 13.37 2.63
N VAL A 23 -0.54 12.70 3.60
CA VAL A 23 -0.01 12.61 4.98
C VAL A 23 1.37 11.95 5.00
N LEU A 24 1.56 10.93 4.18
CA LEU A 24 2.85 10.24 4.06
C LEU A 24 3.91 11.07 3.33
N GLY A 25 3.51 12.12 2.63
CA GLY A 25 4.44 12.98 1.89
C GLY A 25 4.82 12.46 0.52
N PHE A 26 4.07 11.52 -0.03
CA PHE A 26 4.32 10.99 -1.38
C PHE A 26 3.53 11.79 -2.43
N GLU A 27 4.03 11.77 -3.66
CA GLU A 27 3.36 12.39 -4.81
C GLU A 27 3.02 11.33 -5.85
N PRO A 28 1.85 11.44 -6.52
CA PRO A 28 1.52 10.53 -7.61
C PRO A 28 2.62 10.51 -8.68
N GLY A 29 3.05 9.32 -9.07
CA GLY A 29 4.13 9.15 -10.03
C GLY A 29 5.52 9.36 -9.46
N GLY A 30 5.65 9.68 -8.18
CA GLY A 30 6.91 9.91 -7.50
C GLY A 30 7.53 8.63 -6.92
N VAL A 31 8.54 8.85 -6.08
CA VAL A 31 9.24 7.77 -5.40
C VAL A 31 8.42 7.33 -4.18
N GLY A 32 8.27 6.04 -4.01
CA GLY A 32 7.55 5.47 -2.88
C GLY A 32 8.43 5.22 -1.66
N ALA A 33 7.96 4.34 -0.77
CA ALA A 33 8.63 4.04 0.49
C ALA A 33 9.96 3.29 0.28
N PRO A 34 10.93 3.49 1.19
CA PRO A 34 12.15 2.67 1.18
C PRO A 34 11.82 1.18 1.27
N GLY A 35 12.41 0.39 0.38
CA GLY A 35 12.13 -1.04 0.28
C GLY A 35 10.94 -1.39 -0.61
N GLY A 36 10.12 -0.43 -0.99
CA GLY A 36 9.05 -0.60 -1.96
C GLY A 36 9.60 -0.59 -3.38
N LEU A 37 9.22 -1.59 -4.17
CA LEU A 37 9.72 -1.75 -5.54
C LEU A 37 8.69 -1.37 -6.58
N PHE A 38 7.42 -1.57 -6.28
CA PHE A 38 6.32 -1.26 -7.19
C PHE A 38 5.03 -1.08 -6.39
N HIS A 39 4.14 -0.22 -6.86
CA HIS A 39 2.90 0.09 -6.14
C HIS A 39 1.84 0.60 -7.12
N TRP A 40 0.61 0.14 -6.95
CA TRP A 40 -0.54 0.73 -7.61
C TRP A 40 -1.79 0.56 -6.75
N VAL A 41 -2.77 1.42 -7.00
CA VAL A 41 -4.04 1.45 -6.28
C VAL A 41 -5.19 1.51 -7.28
N ALA A 42 -6.29 0.85 -6.95
CA ALA A 42 -7.50 0.91 -7.75
C ALA A 42 -8.73 0.81 -6.87
N ALA A 43 -9.82 1.44 -7.32
CA ALA A 43 -11.11 1.24 -6.68
C ALA A 43 -11.66 -0.14 -7.05
N THR A 44 -12.35 -0.77 -6.09
CA THR A 44 -13.11 -1.99 -6.30
C THR A 44 -14.59 -1.70 -6.07
N PRO A 45 -15.51 -2.63 -6.39
CA PRO A 45 -16.93 -2.41 -6.09
C PRO A 45 -17.24 -2.16 -4.63
N THR A 46 -16.39 -2.59 -3.70
CA THR A 46 -16.63 -2.49 -2.26
C THR A 46 -15.63 -1.62 -1.51
N GLY A 47 -14.61 -1.10 -2.18
CA GLY A 47 -13.60 -0.29 -1.51
C GLY A 47 -12.39 -0.01 -2.39
N VAL A 48 -11.19 -0.20 -1.81
CA VAL A 48 -9.92 0.11 -2.47
C VAL A 48 -8.98 -1.08 -2.35
N ARG A 49 -8.29 -1.40 -3.45
CA ARG A 49 -7.23 -2.42 -3.47
C ARG A 49 -5.90 -1.76 -3.77
N ILE A 50 -4.92 -2.10 -2.94
CA ILE A 50 -3.53 -1.67 -3.10
C ILE A 50 -2.68 -2.90 -3.37
N THR A 51 -1.85 -2.84 -4.41
CA THR A 51 -0.95 -3.95 -4.74
C THR A 51 0.47 -3.43 -4.77
N ASP A 52 1.32 -4.04 -3.95
CA ASP A 52 2.71 -3.66 -3.80
C ASP A 52 3.64 -4.83 -4.09
N VAL A 53 4.84 -4.49 -4.52
CA VAL A 53 5.98 -5.42 -4.49
C VAL A 53 7.02 -4.79 -3.57
N TRP A 54 7.48 -5.56 -2.57
CA TRP A 54 8.46 -5.11 -1.58
C TRP A 54 9.70 -6.01 -1.60
N GLU A 55 10.84 -5.44 -1.28
CA GLU A 55 12.09 -6.20 -1.20
C GLU A 55 12.05 -7.31 -0.13
N SER A 56 11.23 -7.13 0.92
CA SER A 56 11.01 -8.14 1.95
C SER A 56 9.69 -7.89 2.67
N GLN A 57 9.13 -8.92 3.29
CA GLN A 57 7.96 -8.81 4.13
C GLN A 57 8.24 -7.92 5.35
N GLU A 58 9.45 -8.03 5.91
CA GLU A 58 9.85 -7.22 7.05
C GLU A 58 9.86 -5.73 6.73
N ALA A 59 10.36 -5.34 5.55
CA ALA A 59 10.36 -3.94 5.12
C ALA A 59 8.93 -3.41 5.01
N PHE A 60 8.01 -4.20 4.45
CA PHE A 60 6.59 -3.84 4.38
C PHE A 60 5.99 -3.68 5.78
N GLU A 61 6.21 -4.65 6.66
CA GLU A 61 5.61 -4.64 8.00
C GLU A 61 6.08 -3.43 8.82
N HIS A 62 7.36 -3.08 8.73
CA HIS A 62 7.89 -1.89 9.39
C HIS A 62 7.21 -0.62 8.88
N PHE A 63 7.13 -0.47 7.57
CA PHE A 63 6.50 0.72 6.98
C PHE A 63 5.01 0.78 7.31
N ALA A 64 4.31 -0.34 7.24
CA ALA A 64 2.88 -0.39 7.57
C ALA A 64 2.63 0.03 9.02
N ARG A 65 3.40 -0.52 9.96
CA ARG A 65 3.23 -0.23 11.38
C ARG A 65 3.58 1.22 11.71
N ASP A 66 4.71 1.72 11.17
CA ASP A 66 5.26 3.00 11.59
C ASP A 66 4.68 4.18 10.81
N HIS A 67 4.12 3.96 9.63
CA HIS A 67 3.66 5.02 8.74
C HIS A 67 2.24 4.84 8.20
N ILE A 68 1.92 3.69 7.62
CA ILE A 68 0.60 3.48 6.99
C ILE A 68 -0.51 3.52 8.03
N MET A 69 -0.37 2.74 9.10
CA MET A 69 -1.43 2.65 10.11
C MET A 69 -1.69 3.98 10.81
N PRO A 70 -0.66 4.73 11.25
CA PRO A 70 -0.90 6.05 11.82
C PRO A 70 -1.53 7.03 10.83
N ALA A 71 -1.12 7.02 9.58
CA ALA A 71 -1.69 7.90 8.55
C ALA A 71 -3.15 7.56 8.26
N ALA A 72 -3.49 6.27 8.17
CA ALA A 72 -4.86 5.82 7.96
C ALA A 72 -5.77 6.23 9.12
N GLN A 73 -5.29 6.13 10.36
CA GLN A 73 -6.03 6.58 11.52
C GLN A 73 -6.26 8.09 11.50
N LYS A 74 -5.26 8.85 11.11
CA LYS A 74 -5.37 10.32 11.02
C LYS A 74 -6.39 10.75 9.99
N VAL A 75 -6.48 10.05 8.87
CA VAL A 75 -7.45 10.34 7.80
C VAL A 75 -8.85 9.86 8.17
N GLY A 76 -8.96 8.88 9.07
CA GLY A 76 -10.24 8.34 9.50
C GLY A 76 -10.69 7.10 8.72
N VAL A 77 -9.74 6.37 8.15
CA VAL A 77 -10.03 5.08 7.52
C VAL A 77 -10.47 4.09 8.60
N VAL A 78 -11.66 3.53 8.44
CA VAL A 78 -12.26 2.63 9.43
C VAL A 78 -11.95 1.18 9.08
N GLY A 79 -11.56 0.40 10.10
CA GLY A 79 -11.30 -1.02 9.96
C GLY A 79 -9.89 -1.33 9.49
N ALA A 80 -9.50 -2.60 9.65
CA ALA A 80 -8.21 -3.08 9.20
C ALA A 80 -8.33 -3.65 7.77
N PRO A 81 -7.29 -3.53 6.95
CA PRO A 81 -7.30 -4.14 5.63
C PRO A 81 -7.17 -5.66 5.71
N MET A 82 -7.69 -6.35 4.70
CA MET A 82 -7.32 -7.73 4.47
C MET A 82 -5.98 -7.71 3.73
N ILE A 83 -4.96 -8.35 4.31
CA ILE A 83 -3.61 -8.34 3.75
C ILE A 83 -3.23 -9.75 3.33
N THR A 84 -2.80 -9.89 2.07
CA THR A 84 -2.26 -11.14 1.54
C THR A 84 -0.82 -10.91 1.12
N VAL A 85 0.10 -11.74 1.63
CA VAL A 85 1.52 -11.68 1.30
C VAL A 85 1.91 -12.96 0.58
N THR A 86 2.58 -12.83 -0.56
CA THR A 86 2.99 -13.96 -1.39
C THR A 86 4.43 -13.73 -1.87
N ASP A 87 5.24 -14.78 -1.85
CA ASP A 87 6.59 -14.71 -2.40
C ASP A 87 6.55 -14.46 -3.91
N VAL A 88 7.35 -13.52 -4.38
CA VAL A 88 7.42 -13.19 -5.80
C VAL A 88 8.46 -14.05 -6.48
N HIS A 89 8.06 -14.74 -7.54
CA HIS A 89 9.00 -15.48 -8.38
C HIS A 89 9.81 -14.50 -9.27
N SER A 90 9.11 -13.61 -9.95
CA SER A 90 9.75 -12.56 -10.76
C SER A 90 8.74 -11.43 -11.01
N TYR A 91 9.25 -10.25 -11.36
CA TYR A 91 8.41 -9.13 -11.78
C TYR A 91 9.15 -8.31 -12.83
N LEU A 92 8.39 -7.59 -13.65
CA LEU A 92 8.94 -6.70 -14.67
C LEU A 92 8.50 -5.27 -14.36
N THR A 93 9.36 -4.33 -14.65
CA THR A 93 9.04 -2.90 -14.63
C THR A 93 8.78 -2.42 -16.06
N ALA A 94 8.21 -1.24 -16.21
CA ALA A 94 7.97 -0.65 -17.53
C ALA A 94 9.29 -0.57 -18.32
N GLY A 95 9.23 -1.03 -19.54
CA GLY A 95 10.38 -1.07 -20.44
C GLY A 95 10.75 0.30 -21.04
#